data_4df5edc7efda3ed4e3d9060197b63b7a
#
_entry.id   4df5edc7efda3ed4e3d9060197b63b7a
#
_cell.length_a   1.000
_cell.length_b   1.000
_cell.length_c   1.000
_cell.angle_alpha   90.00
_cell.angle_beta   90.00
_cell.angle_gamma   90.00
#
_symmetry.space_group_name_H-M   'P 1'
#
loop_
_entity.id
_entity.type
_entity.pdbx_description
1 polymer ?
#
loop_
_entity_poly.entity_id
_entity_poly.type
_entity_poly.pdbx_seq_one_letter_code
_entity_poly.pdbx_strand_id
1 'polypeptide(L)'
;MANSSDDARWRRSFSDMVSLGGAAIAPLRRGLAVLLSALSDRAQAAFARHFDGGYDPNALDGPAQRGDGGIAVRNLSVGYGEHLALEGVTGDFAPASMTAIVGPNGAGKSTLLKALAGIVRPMAGQVTCATLARHRLAYLPQQAELDRGFPITLGELVALGDWRNFGSVREPPPRLAADVHQAVATVGLEAFINRQIAELSVGQFQRALFARLLLQDADVILLDEPFAAVDESTTDELLSLLQRWREKGQTIVAVLHDLDRVRLHFPSTLLLARSPIAWGDTSLSLSADNLAHAHVTLGLPDGARFGRAA
;
A
#
# COMPACT_ATOMS: atom_id res chain seq x y z
N MET A 1 22.97 2.30 21.89
CA MET A 1 23.51 0.91 21.97
C MET A 1 22.31 -0.02 22.03
N ALA A 2 21.91 -0.59 20.90
CA ALA A 2 20.81 -1.56 20.84
C ALA A 2 21.23 -2.81 21.63
N ASN A 3 20.31 -3.31 22.44
CA ASN A 3 20.56 -4.39 23.38
C ASN A 3 20.75 -5.71 22.60
N SER A 4 21.96 -6.26 22.55
CA SER A 4 22.33 -7.47 21.77
C SER A 4 21.49 -8.71 22.15
N SER A 5 20.83 -8.71 23.31
CA SER A 5 19.95 -9.77 23.78
C SER A 5 18.58 -9.77 23.06
N ASP A 6 18.07 -8.60 22.72
CA ASP A 6 16.79 -8.45 22.03
C ASP A 6 16.92 -8.81 20.54
N ASP A 7 18.04 -8.47 19.93
CA ASP A 7 18.39 -8.86 18.56
C ASP A 7 18.47 -10.40 18.41
N ALA A 8 19.05 -11.08 19.38
CA ALA A 8 19.13 -12.54 19.39
C ALA A 8 17.79 -13.22 19.67
N ARG A 9 16.84 -12.55 20.32
CA ARG A 9 15.54 -13.11 20.70
C ARG A 9 14.57 -13.15 19.52
N TRP A 10 14.41 -12.07 18.78
CA TRP A 10 13.53 -12.06 17.63
C TRP A 10 14.08 -12.92 16.47
N ARG A 11 15.43 -12.94 16.27
CA ARG A 11 16.09 -13.84 15.30
C ARG A 11 15.81 -15.31 15.61
N ARG A 12 15.80 -15.69 16.88
CA ARG A 12 15.43 -17.05 17.30
C ARG A 12 13.95 -17.31 17.10
N SER A 13 13.08 -16.42 17.54
CA SER A 13 11.63 -16.53 17.35
C SER A 13 11.27 -16.65 15.87
N PHE A 14 11.89 -15.81 15.01
CA PHE A 14 11.67 -15.86 13.58
C PHE A 14 12.29 -17.11 12.92
N SER A 15 13.50 -17.51 13.32
CA SER A 15 14.15 -18.75 12.86
C SER A 15 13.40 -19.99 13.31
N ASP A 16 12.90 -20.03 14.55
CA ASP A 16 12.09 -21.12 15.09
C ASP A 16 10.75 -21.21 14.35
N MET A 17 10.15 -20.07 14.02
CA MET A 17 8.92 -20.00 13.25
C MET A 17 9.09 -20.55 11.81
N VAL A 18 10.23 -20.29 11.19
CA VAL A 18 10.54 -20.76 9.82
C VAL A 18 11.01 -22.23 9.81
N SER A 19 11.78 -22.66 10.83
CA SER A 19 12.36 -24.02 10.91
C SER A 19 11.37 -25.09 11.34
N LEU A 20 10.22 -24.75 11.94
CA LEU A 20 9.19 -25.72 12.36
C LEU A 20 8.42 -26.39 11.22
N GLY A 21 8.80 -26.16 9.94
CA GLY A 21 8.17 -26.80 8.79
C GLY A 21 6.69 -26.42 8.61
N GLY A 22 6.00 -27.01 7.65
CA GLY A 22 4.64 -26.64 7.24
C GLY A 22 3.56 -26.41 8.33
N ALA A 23 3.78 -26.86 9.58
CA ALA A 23 2.86 -26.65 10.70
C ALA A 23 3.00 -25.27 11.36
N ALA A 24 4.20 -24.68 11.39
CA ALA A 24 4.41 -23.34 11.96
C ALA A 24 4.18 -22.20 10.95
N ILE A 25 4.26 -22.54 9.67
CA ILE A 25 3.89 -21.62 8.58
C ILE A 25 2.36 -21.52 8.44
N ALA A 26 1.60 -22.47 8.97
CA ALA A 26 0.13 -22.41 8.97
C ALA A 26 -0.44 -21.19 9.74
N PRO A 27 0.12 -20.71 10.87
CA PRO A 27 -0.26 -19.44 11.47
C PRO A 27 0.14 -18.25 10.62
N LEU A 28 1.32 -18.24 9.98
CA LEU A 28 1.75 -17.18 9.06
C LEU A 28 0.92 -17.16 7.78
N ARG A 29 0.61 -18.32 7.22
CA ARG A 29 -0.38 -18.43 6.12
C ARG A 29 -1.75 -17.96 6.55
N ARG A 30 -2.19 -18.27 7.77
CA ARG A 30 -3.42 -17.74 8.36
C ARG A 30 -3.32 -16.25 8.64
N GLY A 31 -2.21 -15.75 9.14
CA GLY A 31 -2.01 -14.35 9.42
C GLY A 31 -1.82 -13.50 8.16
N LEU A 32 -1.14 -14.02 7.16
CA LEU A 32 -1.13 -13.43 5.84
C LEU A 32 -2.54 -13.51 5.22
N ALA A 33 -3.23 -14.63 5.37
CA ALA A 33 -4.63 -14.79 4.99
C ALA A 33 -5.54 -13.85 5.78
N VAL A 34 -5.25 -13.53 7.04
CA VAL A 34 -6.03 -12.61 7.89
C VAL A 34 -5.64 -11.14 7.62
N LEU A 35 -4.37 -10.82 7.37
CA LEU A 35 -3.99 -9.53 6.75
C LEU A 35 -4.61 -9.37 5.35
N LEU A 36 -4.95 -10.49 4.70
CA LEU A 36 -5.62 -10.57 3.41
C LEU A 36 -7.12 -10.81 3.55
N SER A 37 -7.64 -11.28 4.70
CA SER A 37 -9.07 -11.51 4.95
C SER A 37 -9.86 -10.21 5.14
N ALA A 38 -9.18 -9.12 5.43
CA ALA A 38 -9.72 -7.80 5.21
C ALA A 38 -10.00 -7.51 3.72
N LEU A 39 -9.36 -8.25 2.83
CA LEU A 39 -9.71 -8.29 1.42
C LEU A 39 -10.78 -9.38 1.25
N SER A 40 -11.88 -9.11 0.54
CA SER A 40 -12.95 -10.08 0.27
C SER A 40 -12.39 -11.45 -0.19
N ASP A 41 -13.12 -12.56 0.03
CA ASP A 41 -12.72 -13.93 -0.35
C ASP A 41 -12.19 -14.05 -1.79
N ARG A 42 -12.67 -13.18 -2.71
CA ARG A 42 -12.18 -13.07 -4.09
C ARG A 42 -10.81 -12.43 -4.19
N ALA A 43 -10.50 -11.45 -3.36
CA ALA A 43 -9.18 -10.83 -3.31
C ALA A 43 -8.15 -11.76 -2.67
N GLN A 44 -8.57 -12.58 -1.68
CA GLN A 44 -7.75 -13.67 -1.14
C GLN A 44 -7.43 -14.69 -2.23
N ALA A 45 -8.41 -15.08 -3.04
CA ALA A 45 -8.22 -16.02 -4.14
C ALA A 45 -7.41 -15.41 -5.30
N ALA A 46 -7.46 -14.11 -5.54
CA ALA A 46 -6.62 -13.41 -6.51
C ALA A 46 -5.19 -13.29 -6.01
N PHE A 47 -5.00 -12.97 -4.74
CA PHE A 47 -3.70 -12.91 -4.07
C PHE A 47 -3.08 -14.31 -3.96
N ALA A 48 -3.83 -15.33 -3.53
CA ALA A 48 -3.36 -16.72 -3.48
C ALA A 48 -2.97 -17.23 -4.87
N ARG A 49 -3.77 -16.96 -5.91
CA ARG A 49 -3.40 -17.32 -7.30
C ARG A 49 -2.17 -16.57 -7.81
N HIS A 50 -1.90 -15.38 -7.29
CA HIS A 50 -0.70 -14.61 -7.61
C HIS A 50 0.55 -15.20 -6.94
N PHE A 51 0.39 -15.88 -5.80
CA PHE A 51 1.46 -16.53 -5.05
C PHE A 51 1.60 -18.04 -5.35
N ASP A 52 0.50 -18.75 -5.71
CA ASP A 52 0.52 -20.20 -6.03
C ASP A 52 0.69 -20.48 -7.53
N GLY A 53 0.55 -19.48 -8.40
CA GLY A 53 0.84 -19.58 -9.84
C GLY A 53 2.34 -19.62 -10.08
N GLY A 54 2.88 -20.82 -10.20
CA GLY A 54 4.24 -21.19 -10.61
C GLY A 54 5.22 -20.05 -10.87
N TYR A 55 5.76 -19.47 -9.82
CA TYR A 55 6.86 -18.52 -9.90
C TYR A 55 8.10 -19.24 -10.44
N ASP A 56 8.49 -18.93 -11.68
CA ASP A 56 9.82 -19.27 -12.23
C ASP A 56 10.78 -18.14 -11.86
N PRO A 57 11.68 -18.33 -10.89
CA PRO A 57 12.65 -17.31 -10.50
C PRO A 57 13.67 -17.00 -11.62
N ASN A 58 13.80 -17.88 -12.64
CA ASN A 58 14.77 -17.71 -13.74
C ASN A 58 14.18 -16.95 -14.93
N ALA A 59 12.86 -16.72 -14.98
CA ALA A 59 12.23 -15.95 -16.06
C ALA A 59 12.48 -14.42 -15.96
N LEU A 60 13.16 -13.94 -14.91
CA LEU A 60 13.28 -12.53 -14.56
C LEU A 60 14.71 -11.99 -14.47
N ASP A 61 15.74 -12.74 -14.92
CA ASP A 61 17.14 -12.31 -14.94
C ASP A 61 17.44 -11.37 -16.11
N GLY A 62 16.89 -10.15 -16.04
CA GLY A 62 17.40 -8.99 -16.73
C GLY A 62 17.56 -7.85 -15.71
N PRO A 63 18.59 -6.98 -15.81
CA PRO A 63 18.72 -5.84 -14.94
C PRO A 63 17.45 -4.97 -15.11
N ALA A 64 16.57 -4.99 -14.10
CA ALA A 64 15.39 -4.17 -14.08
C ALA A 64 15.85 -2.70 -14.04
N GLN A 65 15.73 -1.99 -15.13
CA GLN A 65 15.89 -0.54 -15.14
C GLN A 65 14.77 0.01 -14.23
N ARG A 66 15.15 0.63 -13.10
CA ARG A 66 14.24 1.44 -12.31
C ARG A 66 13.72 2.54 -13.23
N GLY A 67 12.40 2.64 -13.38
CA GLY A 67 11.78 3.62 -14.26
C GLY A 67 10.56 3.14 -15.04
N ASP A 68 10.31 1.84 -15.08
CA ASP A 68 9.14 1.25 -15.75
C ASP A 68 7.85 1.28 -14.91
N GLY A 69 7.83 2.02 -13.79
CA GLY A 69 6.72 2.09 -12.84
C GLY A 69 5.50 2.91 -13.29
N GLY A 70 5.35 3.20 -14.55
CA GLY A 70 4.16 3.86 -15.09
C GLY A 70 2.94 2.94 -15.08
N ILE A 71 1.76 3.52 -14.78
CA ILE A 71 0.47 2.81 -14.83
C ILE A 71 -0.42 3.50 -15.85
N ALA A 72 -0.86 2.76 -16.86
CA ALA A 72 -1.85 3.22 -17.82
C ALA A 72 -3.22 2.62 -17.50
N VAL A 73 -4.23 3.49 -17.41
CA VAL A 73 -5.64 3.12 -17.17
C VAL A 73 -6.45 3.51 -18.41
N ARG A 74 -7.20 2.58 -18.96
CA ARG A 74 -7.98 2.81 -20.19
C ARG A 74 -9.41 2.34 -20.01
N ASN A 75 -10.33 3.29 -20.01
CA ASN A 75 -11.79 3.09 -19.92
C ASN A 75 -12.19 2.15 -18.77
N LEU A 76 -11.54 2.30 -17.62
CA LEU A 76 -11.68 1.41 -16.46
C LEU A 76 -13.02 1.64 -15.78
N SER A 77 -13.85 0.57 -15.72
CA SER A 77 -15.08 0.54 -14.94
C SER A 77 -15.04 -0.62 -13.96
N VAL A 78 -15.39 -0.36 -12.70
CA VAL A 78 -15.34 -1.33 -11.59
C VAL A 78 -16.63 -1.24 -10.79
N GLY A 79 -17.21 -2.40 -10.44
CA GLY A 79 -18.41 -2.47 -9.63
C GLY A 79 -18.43 -3.69 -8.70
N TYR A 80 -19.39 -3.67 -7.78
CA TYR A 80 -19.67 -4.74 -6.82
C TYR A 80 -21.15 -5.14 -6.95
N GLY A 81 -21.40 -6.35 -7.52
CA GLY A 81 -22.75 -6.74 -7.90
C GLY A 81 -23.30 -5.79 -8.97
N GLU A 82 -24.47 -5.19 -8.73
CA GLU A 82 -25.10 -4.22 -9.63
C GLU A 82 -24.63 -2.77 -9.43
N HIS A 83 -23.83 -2.51 -8.39
CA HIS A 83 -23.39 -1.16 -8.06
C HIS A 83 -22.07 -0.81 -8.74
N LEU A 84 -22.11 0.17 -9.65
CA LEU A 84 -20.94 0.72 -10.31
C LEU A 84 -20.23 1.69 -9.36
N ALA A 85 -18.99 1.38 -8.99
CA ALA A 85 -18.16 2.20 -8.10
C ALA A 85 -17.26 3.16 -8.88
N LEU A 86 -16.82 2.76 -10.07
CA LEU A 86 -16.00 3.55 -11.00
C LEU A 86 -16.52 3.39 -12.42
N GLU A 87 -16.50 4.49 -13.19
CA GLU A 87 -16.97 4.52 -14.56
C GLU A 87 -15.98 5.25 -15.48
N GLY A 88 -15.51 4.53 -16.51
CA GLY A 88 -14.78 5.09 -17.64
C GLY A 88 -13.46 5.79 -17.29
N VAL A 89 -12.78 5.42 -16.21
CA VAL A 89 -11.53 6.06 -15.79
C VAL A 89 -10.46 5.84 -16.85
N THR A 90 -9.93 6.95 -17.41
CA THR A 90 -8.84 6.93 -18.41
C THR A 90 -7.78 7.96 -18.04
N GLY A 91 -6.52 7.55 -18.01
CA GLY A 91 -5.37 8.42 -17.71
C GLY A 91 -4.14 7.61 -17.40
N ASP A 92 -3.07 8.30 -17.01
CA ASP A 92 -1.77 7.71 -16.77
C ASP A 92 -1.16 8.24 -15.46
N PHE A 93 -0.63 7.33 -14.64
CA PHE A 93 0.28 7.66 -13.55
C PHE A 93 1.70 7.55 -14.11
N ALA A 94 2.39 8.68 -14.21
CA ALA A 94 3.74 8.72 -14.76
C ALA A 94 4.73 7.95 -13.88
N PRO A 95 5.77 7.31 -14.46
CA PRO A 95 6.84 6.70 -13.68
C PRO A 95 7.59 7.74 -12.84
N ALA A 96 8.12 7.31 -11.70
CA ALA A 96 8.85 8.17 -10.75
C ALA A 96 8.06 9.42 -10.31
N SER A 97 6.75 9.31 -10.25
CA SER A 97 5.84 10.39 -9.88
C SER A 97 5.18 10.18 -8.53
N MET A 98 4.54 11.22 -8.04
CA MET A 98 3.77 11.20 -6.82
C MET A 98 2.41 11.83 -7.11
N THR A 99 1.36 10.99 -7.14
CA THR A 99 -0.01 11.42 -7.49
C THR A 99 -0.95 11.17 -6.31
N ALA A 100 -1.70 12.19 -5.93
CA ALA A 100 -2.79 12.06 -4.97
C ALA A 100 -4.10 11.68 -5.69
N ILE A 101 -4.88 10.80 -5.10
CA ILE A 101 -6.28 10.56 -5.47
C ILE A 101 -7.14 11.20 -4.39
N VAL A 102 -7.93 12.18 -4.77
CA VAL A 102 -8.84 12.90 -3.88
C VAL A 102 -10.26 12.83 -4.40
N GLY A 103 -11.22 13.06 -3.53
CA GLY A 103 -12.63 13.06 -3.88
C GLY A 103 -13.50 12.80 -2.66
N PRO A 104 -14.81 13.02 -2.74
CA PRO A 104 -15.73 12.76 -1.65
C PRO A 104 -15.78 11.29 -1.25
N ASN A 105 -16.42 11.00 -0.10
CA ASN A 105 -16.68 9.61 0.29
C ASN A 105 -17.63 8.95 -0.72
N GLY A 106 -17.35 7.69 -1.06
CA GLY A 106 -18.10 6.98 -2.11
C GLY A 106 -17.68 7.32 -3.55
N ALA A 107 -16.65 8.15 -3.76
CA ALA A 107 -16.11 8.49 -5.08
C ALA A 107 -15.40 7.34 -5.81
N GLY A 108 -15.15 6.21 -5.13
CA GLY A 108 -14.47 5.05 -5.73
C GLY A 108 -12.94 5.04 -5.55
N LYS A 109 -12.37 5.90 -4.70
CA LYS A 109 -10.91 6.05 -4.51
C LYS A 109 -10.21 4.74 -4.15
N SER A 110 -10.65 4.08 -3.07
CA SER A 110 -10.09 2.78 -2.64
C SER A 110 -10.35 1.67 -3.66
N THR A 111 -11.50 1.74 -4.37
CA THR A 111 -11.80 0.82 -5.47
C THR A 111 -10.82 0.97 -6.63
N LEU A 112 -10.44 2.21 -6.97
CA LEU A 112 -9.42 2.47 -7.98
C LEU A 112 -8.07 1.89 -7.54
N LEU A 113 -7.61 2.15 -6.31
CA LEU A 113 -6.36 1.56 -5.82
C LEU A 113 -6.40 0.02 -5.84
N LYS A 114 -7.52 -0.59 -5.42
CA LYS A 114 -7.68 -2.06 -5.47
C LYS A 114 -7.66 -2.60 -6.91
N ALA A 115 -8.22 -1.87 -7.87
CA ALA A 115 -8.14 -2.24 -9.29
C ALA A 115 -6.71 -2.09 -9.84
N LEU A 116 -6.00 -1.00 -9.50
CA LEU A 116 -4.59 -0.80 -9.85
C LEU A 116 -3.70 -1.89 -9.26
N ALA A 117 -3.99 -2.35 -8.03
CA ALA A 117 -3.29 -3.45 -7.37
C ALA A 117 -3.65 -4.84 -7.92
N GLY A 118 -4.60 -4.94 -8.85
CA GLY A 118 -5.10 -6.21 -9.39
C GLY A 118 -5.95 -7.02 -8.40
N ILE A 119 -6.35 -6.43 -7.27
CA ILE A 119 -7.18 -7.06 -6.23
C ILE A 119 -8.63 -7.22 -6.70
N VAL A 120 -9.15 -6.20 -7.40
CA VAL A 120 -10.50 -6.19 -7.95
C VAL A 120 -10.43 -6.23 -9.47
N ARG A 121 -11.18 -7.15 -10.08
CA ARG A 121 -11.28 -7.24 -11.55
C ARG A 121 -12.14 -6.11 -12.11
N PRO A 122 -11.67 -5.40 -13.14
CA PRO A 122 -12.52 -4.50 -13.90
C PRO A 122 -13.71 -5.22 -14.53
N MET A 123 -14.85 -4.52 -14.59
CA MET A 123 -16.02 -4.93 -15.40
C MET A 123 -15.79 -4.58 -16.87
N ALA A 124 -15.10 -3.45 -17.13
CA ALA A 124 -14.70 -3.00 -18.46
C ALA A 124 -13.38 -2.23 -18.39
N GLY A 125 -12.71 -2.11 -19.54
CA GLY A 125 -11.41 -1.45 -19.63
C GLY A 125 -10.26 -2.28 -19.10
N GLN A 126 -9.11 -1.64 -18.94
CA GLN A 126 -7.89 -2.33 -18.50
C GLN A 126 -6.94 -1.42 -17.75
N VAL A 127 -6.13 -2.04 -16.89
CA VAL A 127 -4.97 -1.43 -16.25
C VAL A 127 -3.71 -2.11 -16.82
N THR A 128 -2.78 -1.31 -17.30
CA THR A 128 -1.48 -1.80 -17.81
C THR A 128 -0.37 -1.22 -16.96
N CYS A 129 0.44 -2.09 -16.39
CA CYS A 129 1.62 -1.72 -15.62
C CYS A 129 2.66 -2.84 -15.76
N ALA A 130 3.83 -2.51 -16.28
CA ALA A 130 4.93 -3.48 -16.44
C ALA A 130 5.37 -4.08 -15.09
N THR A 131 5.27 -3.30 -14.02
CA THR A 131 5.59 -3.70 -12.66
C THR A 131 4.64 -4.75 -12.10
N LEU A 132 3.36 -4.76 -12.50
CA LEU A 132 2.41 -5.81 -12.10
C LEU A 132 2.87 -7.20 -12.58
N ALA A 133 3.34 -7.29 -13.81
CA ALA A 133 3.87 -8.55 -14.37
C ALA A 133 5.14 -9.02 -13.64
N ARG A 134 5.90 -8.09 -13.04
CA ARG A 134 7.13 -8.36 -12.28
C ARG A 134 6.88 -8.47 -10.76
N HIS A 135 5.64 -8.40 -10.30
CA HIS A 135 5.25 -8.40 -8.88
C HIS A 135 5.97 -7.32 -8.03
N ARG A 136 6.34 -6.19 -8.63
CA ARG A 136 7.03 -5.09 -7.95
C ARG A 136 6.08 -3.95 -7.59
N LEU A 137 4.87 -4.28 -7.16
CA LEU A 137 3.87 -3.37 -6.65
C LEU A 137 3.63 -3.63 -5.16
N ALA A 138 3.66 -2.58 -4.36
CA ALA A 138 3.27 -2.60 -2.96
C ALA A 138 1.92 -1.92 -2.77
N TYR A 139 1.06 -2.50 -1.95
CA TYR A 139 -0.23 -1.92 -1.59
C TYR A 139 -0.37 -1.85 -0.07
N LEU A 140 -0.67 -0.66 0.43
CA LEU A 140 -1.05 -0.41 1.81
C LEU A 140 -2.56 -0.13 1.85
N PRO A 141 -3.38 -1.07 2.35
CA PRO A 141 -4.80 -0.87 2.52
C PRO A 141 -5.10 0.10 3.65
N GLN A 142 -6.33 0.61 3.70
CA GLN A 142 -6.80 1.43 4.80
C GLN A 142 -6.65 0.67 6.13
N GLN A 143 -6.22 1.37 7.18
CA GLN A 143 -5.88 0.76 8.48
C GLN A 143 -7.04 -0.02 9.09
N ALA A 144 -8.28 0.43 8.89
CA ALA A 144 -9.48 -0.26 9.36
C ALA A 144 -9.68 -1.66 8.74
N GLU A 145 -9.03 -1.95 7.62
CA GLU A 145 -9.06 -3.25 6.96
C GLU A 145 -8.02 -4.24 7.52
N LEU A 146 -7.15 -3.80 8.45
CA LEU A 146 -6.06 -4.62 8.98
C LEU A 146 -6.39 -5.18 10.35
N ASP A 147 -6.31 -6.51 10.50
CA ASP A 147 -6.49 -7.19 11.79
C ASP A 147 -5.23 -7.06 12.66
N ARG A 148 -5.31 -6.20 13.69
CA ARG A 148 -4.25 -6.00 14.66
C ARG A 148 -4.21 -7.08 15.75
N GLY A 149 -5.25 -7.91 15.85
CA GLY A 149 -5.33 -9.02 16.83
C GLY A 149 -4.44 -10.21 16.47
N PHE A 150 -3.83 -10.20 15.29
CA PHE A 150 -2.96 -11.28 14.86
C PHE A 150 -1.67 -11.33 15.72
N PRO A 151 -1.29 -12.51 16.28
CA PRO A 151 -0.22 -12.62 17.26
C PRO A 151 1.18 -12.63 16.63
N ILE A 152 1.57 -11.55 16.00
CA ILE A 152 2.93 -11.31 15.48
C ILE A 152 3.55 -10.08 16.09
N THR A 153 4.87 -10.06 16.15
CA THR A 153 5.66 -8.91 16.58
C THR A 153 5.81 -7.89 15.44
N LEU A 154 6.23 -6.68 15.81
CA LEU A 154 6.57 -5.64 14.83
C LEU A 154 7.66 -6.12 13.87
N GLY A 155 8.72 -6.77 14.38
CA GLY A 155 9.81 -7.30 13.54
C GLY A 155 9.32 -8.33 12.53
N GLU A 156 8.43 -9.25 12.95
CA GLU A 156 7.81 -10.25 12.07
C GLU A 156 6.90 -9.60 11.01
N LEU A 157 6.09 -8.60 11.40
CA LEU A 157 5.28 -7.82 10.46
C LEU A 157 6.16 -7.18 9.37
N VAL A 158 7.26 -6.56 9.77
CA VAL A 158 8.18 -5.89 8.84
C VAL A 158 8.87 -6.92 7.94
N ALA A 159 9.32 -8.06 8.48
CA ALA A 159 9.94 -9.15 7.73
C ALA A 159 9.03 -9.69 6.60
N LEU A 160 7.70 -9.66 6.79
CA LEU A 160 6.75 -10.01 5.72
C LEU A 160 6.87 -9.12 4.48
N GLY A 161 7.54 -7.96 4.56
CA GLY A 161 7.85 -7.12 3.40
C GLY A 161 8.71 -7.83 2.36
N ASP A 162 9.66 -8.66 2.80
CA ASP A 162 10.56 -9.43 1.92
C ASP A 162 10.02 -10.84 1.58
N TRP A 163 8.75 -11.14 1.94
CA TRP A 163 8.12 -12.46 1.78
C TRP A 163 8.28 -13.04 0.37
N ARG A 164 8.29 -12.21 -0.66
CA ARG A 164 8.45 -12.65 -2.06
C ARG A 164 9.78 -13.37 -2.32
N ASN A 165 10.83 -13.01 -1.59
CA ASN A 165 12.17 -13.55 -1.79
C ASN A 165 12.38 -14.89 -1.08
N PHE A 166 11.61 -15.19 -0.02
CA PHE A 166 11.74 -16.46 0.68
C PHE A 166 10.44 -17.28 0.74
N GLY A 167 9.25 -16.66 0.77
CA GLY A 167 7.97 -17.36 0.75
C GLY A 167 7.79 -18.34 1.91
N SER A 168 6.97 -19.38 1.66
CA SER A 168 6.69 -20.43 2.64
C SER A 168 7.63 -21.65 2.56
N VAL A 169 8.55 -21.67 1.62
CA VAL A 169 9.33 -22.87 1.27
C VAL A 169 10.84 -22.65 1.37
N ARG A 170 11.30 -21.40 1.28
CA ARG A 170 12.72 -21.05 1.36
C ARG A 170 13.06 -20.49 2.73
N GLU A 171 14.28 -20.73 3.18
CA GLU A 171 14.82 -20.06 4.36
C GLU A 171 14.96 -18.56 4.10
N PRO A 172 14.65 -17.71 5.09
CA PRO A 172 14.89 -16.28 5.00
C PRO A 172 16.36 -15.99 4.66
N PRO A 173 16.64 -15.02 3.79
CA PRO A 173 18.01 -14.67 3.47
C PRO A 173 18.74 -14.18 4.74
N PRO A 174 20.03 -14.50 4.91
CA PRO A 174 20.80 -14.10 6.11
C PRO A 174 20.78 -12.59 6.39
N ARG A 175 20.61 -11.77 5.35
CA ARG A 175 20.52 -10.31 5.45
C ARG A 175 19.18 -9.83 6.03
N LEU A 176 18.10 -10.61 5.97
CA LEU A 176 16.75 -10.16 6.32
C LEU A 176 16.68 -9.54 7.70
N ALA A 177 17.40 -10.10 8.67
CA ALA A 177 17.45 -9.57 10.01
C ALA A 177 18.02 -8.13 10.06
N ALA A 178 19.11 -7.88 9.37
CA ALA A 178 19.71 -6.55 9.29
C ALA A 178 18.79 -5.57 8.51
N ASP A 179 18.17 -6.04 7.43
CA ASP A 179 17.25 -5.24 6.62
C ASP A 179 16.00 -4.84 7.44
N VAL A 180 15.45 -5.76 8.27
CA VAL A 180 14.35 -5.48 9.20
C VAL A 180 14.74 -4.43 10.21
N HIS A 181 15.91 -4.58 10.86
CA HIS A 181 16.40 -3.58 11.82
C HIS A 181 16.57 -2.21 11.18
N GLN A 182 17.15 -2.15 9.99
CA GLN A 182 17.31 -0.90 9.24
C GLN A 182 15.97 -0.25 8.90
N ALA A 183 14.99 -1.03 8.47
CA ALA A 183 13.65 -0.53 8.15
C ALA A 183 12.93 0.00 9.39
N VAL A 184 13.01 -0.74 10.52
CA VAL A 184 12.42 -0.35 11.80
C VAL A 184 13.10 0.93 12.34
N ALA A 185 14.43 1.06 12.21
CA ALA A 185 15.18 2.26 12.58
C ALA A 185 14.78 3.47 11.74
N THR A 186 14.53 3.27 10.44
CA THR A 186 14.11 4.35 9.53
C THR A 186 12.81 5.02 9.96
N VAL A 187 11.95 4.29 10.68
CA VAL A 187 10.67 4.80 11.20
C VAL A 187 10.67 5.03 12.73
N GLY A 188 11.82 4.94 13.40
CA GLY A 188 12.00 5.23 14.83
C GLY A 188 11.26 4.25 15.76
N LEU A 189 11.24 2.96 15.43
CA LEU A 189 10.52 1.94 16.19
C LEU A 189 11.43 0.83 16.77
N GLU A 190 12.75 1.05 16.88
CA GLU A 190 13.73 0.03 17.32
C GLU A 190 13.38 -0.56 18.69
N ALA A 191 12.93 0.28 19.62
CA ALA A 191 12.57 -0.15 20.98
C ALA A 191 11.33 -1.08 21.01
N PHE A 192 10.59 -1.17 19.91
CA PHE A 192 9.33 -1.92 19.84
C PHE A 192 9.42 -3.17 18.97
N ILE A 193 10.57 -3.53 18.42
CA ILE A 193 10.75 -4.60 17.44
C ILE A 193 10.18 -5.96 17.90
N ASN A 194 10.27 -6.26 19.20
CA ASN A 194 9.75 -7.49 19.81
C ASN A 194 8.31 -7.35 20.35
N ARG A 195 7.69 -6.18 20.22
CA ARG A 195 6.34 -5.93 20.73
C ARG A 195 5.30 -6.49 19.78
N GLN A 196 4.23 -7.05 20.32
CA GLN A 196 3.08 -7.50 19.53
C GLN A 196 2.42 -6.31 18.82
N ILE A 197 1.96 -6.51 17.58
CA ILE A 197 1.31 -5.44 16.80
C ILE A 197 0.03 -4.93 17.47
N ALA A 198 -0.65 -5.77 18.25
CA ALA A 198 -1.82 -5.41 19.03
C ALA A 198 -1.53 -4.35 20.10
N GLU A 199 -0.31 -4.31 20.63
CA GLU A 199 0.13 -3.42 21.71
C GLU A 199 0.67 -2.08 21.19
N LEU A 200 0.83 -1.92 19.88
CA LEU A 200 1.31 -0.69 19.27
C LEU A 200 0.20 0.38 19.29
N SER A 201 0.58 1.64 19.49
CA SER A 201 -0.36 2.75 19.21
C SER A 201 -0.73 2.77 17.73
N VAL A 202 -1.78 3.51 17.38
CA VAL A 202 -2.23 3.66 15.99
C VAL A 202 -1.09 4.21 15.12
N GLY A 203 -0.41 5.27 15.56
CA GLY A 203 0.71 5.85 14.83
C GLY A 203 1.94 4.94 14.77
N GLN A 204 2.25 4.19 15.84
CA GLN A 204 3.32 3.18 15.81
C GLN A 204 3.02 2.07 14.81
N PHE A 205 1.78 1.57 14.79
CA PHE A 205 1.37 0.54 13.83
C PHE A 205 1.47 1.06 12.40
N GLN A 206 1.04 2.31 12.15
CA GLN A 206 1.17 2.92 10.82
C GLN A 206 2.63 3.03 10.39
N ARG A 207 3.54 3.50 11.26
CA ARG A 207 4.97 3.52 10.98
C ARG A 207 5.54 2.12 10.73
N ALA A 208 5.07 1.08 11.44
CA ALA A 208 5.46 -0.30 11.19
C ALA A 208 5.05 -0.79 9.80
N LEU A 209 3.87 -0.38 9.31
CA LEU A 209 3.43 -0.69 7.95
C LEU A 209 4.31 0.01 6.89
N PHE A 210 4.77 1.23 7.13
CA PHE A 210 5.77 1.88 6.27
C PHE A 210 7.12 1.18 6.30
N ALA A 211 7.59 0.72 7.46
CA ALA A 211 8.81 -0.10 7.56
C ALA A 211 8.68 -1.40 6.73
N ARG A 212 7.51 -2.04 6.75
CA ARG A 212 7.22 -3.19 5.90
C ARG A 212 7.30 -2.85 4.41
N LEU A 213 6.78 -1.69 3.99
CA LEU A 213 6.86 -1.24 2.59
C LEU A 213 8.31 -1.01 2.14
N LEU A 214 9.21 -0.54 3.03
CA LEU A 214 10.65 -0.38 2.75
C LEU A 214 11.29 -1.70 2.30
N LEU A 215 10.91 -2.83 2.91
CA LEU A 215 11.44 -4.14 2.56
C LEU A 215 10.86 -4.71 1.26
N GLN A 216 9.72 -4.21 0.81
CA GLN A 216 9.10 -4.70 -0.43
C GLN A 216 9.86 -4.29 -1.69
N ASP A 217 10.73 -3.28 -1.62
CA ASP A 217 11.51 -2.71 -2.74
C ASP A 217 10.68 -2.59 -4.04
N ALA A 218 9.48 -2.06 -3.93
CA ALA A 218 8.51 -1.97 -5.01
C ALA A 218 8.81 -0.78 -5.92
N ASP A 219 8.53 -0.92 -7.23
CA ASP A 219 8.60 0.20 -8.18
C ASP A 219 7.36 1.09 -8.11
N VAL A 220 6.22 0.49 -7.74
CA VAL A 220 4.93 1.18 -7.55
C VAL A 220 4.44 0.97 -6.13
N ILE A 221 4.06 2.05 -5.46
CA ILE A 221 3.53 2.05 -4.10
C ILE A 221 2.15 2.69 -4.11
N LEU A 222 1.15 1.91 -3.76
CA LEU A 222 -0.24 2.32 -3.65
C LEU A 222 -0.62 2.45 -2.18
N LEU A 223 -1.12 3.61 -1.75
CA LEU A 223 -1.40 3.92 -0.35
C LEU A 223 -2.85 4.36 -0.18
N ASP A 224 -3.63 3.64 0.62
CA ASP A 224 -5.02 3.99 0.92
C ASP A 224 -5.11 4.64 2.30
N GLU A 225 -5.32 5.95 2.33
CA GLU A 225 -5.40 6.79 3.53
C GLU A 225 -4.21 6.59 4.51
N PRO A 226 -2.95 6.69 4.06
CA PRO A 226 -1.78 6.29 4.83
C PRO A 226 -1.52 7.13 6.08
N PHE A 227 -2.18 8.28 6.23
CA PHE A 227 -1.98 9.21 7.33
C PHE A 227 -3.21 9.32 8.26
N ALA A 228 -4.20 8.43 8.08
CA ALA A 228 -5.38 8.42 8.94
C ALA A 228 -4.99 8.12 10.40
N ALA A 229 -5.49 8.95 11.32
CA ALA A 229 -5.26 8.83 12.77
C ALA A 229 -3.77 8.86 13.20
N VAL A 230 -2.91 9.47 12.38
CA VAL A 230 -1.50 9.74 12.68
C VAL A 230 -1.33 11.20 13.05
N ASP A 231 -0.47 11.48 14.04
CA ASP A 231 -0.14 12.85 14.45
C ASP A 231 0.61 13.61 13.35
N GLU A 232 0.63 14.93 13.48
CA GLU A 232 1.16 15.81 12.45
C GLU A 232 2.66 15.61 12.20
N SER A 233 3.45 15.49 13.28
CA SER A 233 4.90 15.31 13.17
C SER A 233 5.25 13.98 12.50
N THR A 234 4.57 12.90 12.87
CA THR A 234 4.73 11.60 12.23
C THR A 234 4.31 11.63 10.76
N THR A 235 3.23 12.35 10.43
CA THR A 235 2.80 12.52 9.04
C THR A 235 3.86 13.20 8.18
N ASP A 236 4.52 14.26 8.69
CA ASP A 236 5.56 14.98 7.97
C ASP A 236 6.81 14.09 7.74
N GLU A 237 7.18 13.26 8.72
CA GLU A 237 8.24 12.27 8.56
C GLU A 237 7.91 11.25 7.45
N LEU A 238 6.68 10.73 7.43
CA LEU A 238 6.23 9.77 6.44
C LEU A 238 6.12 10.41 5.03
N LEU A 239 5.66 11.67 4.93
CA LEU A 239 5.67 12.42 3.67
C LEU A 239 7.09 12.61 3.13
N SER A 240 8.04 12.95 4.01
CA SER A 240 9.46 13.03 3.66
C SER A 240 10.02 11.70 3.16
N LEU A 241 9.55 10.58 3.74
CA LEU A 241 9.91 9.24 3.26
C LEU A 241 9.35 8.98 1.84
N LEU A 242 8.10 9.35 1.57
CA LEU A 242 7.51 9.22 0.22
C LEU A 242 8.28 10.06 -0.81
N GLN A 243 8.69 11.26 -0.47
CA GLN A 243 9.51 12.10 -1.36
C GLN A 243 10.84 11.43 -1.70
N ARG A 244 11.54 10.87 -0.70
CA ARG A 244 12.77 10.10 -0.94
C ARG A 244 12.55 8.86 -1.82
N TRP A 245 11.39 8.19 -1.69
CA TRP A 245 11.04 7.05 -2.55
C TRP A 245 10.85 7.50 -4.01
N ARG A 246 10.12 8.60 -4.22
CA ARG A 246 9.99 9.20 -5.57
C ARG A 246 11.35 9.55 -6.17
N GLU A 247 12.24 10.17 -5.40
CA GLU A 247 13.59 10.53 -5.83
C GLU A 247 14.44 9.30 -6.23
N LYS A 248 14.15 8.15 -5.61
CA LYS A 248 14.74 6.86 -6.00
C LYS A 248 14.10 6.22 -7.24
N GLY A 249 13.15 6.88 -7.87
CA GLY A 249 12.49 6.41 -9.09
C GLY A 249 11.21 5.62 -8.85
N GLN A 250 10.69 5.56 -7.62
CA GLN A 250 9.44 4.86 -7.30
C GLN A 250 8.23 5.72 -7.68
N THR A 251 7.17 5.09 -8.17
CA THR A 251 5.89 5.73 -8.47
C THR A 251 4.96 5.57 -7.28
N ILE A 252 4.41 6.67 -6.80
CA ILE A 252 3.56 6.69 -5.60
C ILE A 252 2.17 7.19 -5.97
N VAL A 253 1.15 6.42 -5.60
CA VAL A 253 -0.26 6.80 -5.74
C VAL A 253 -0.90 6.69 -4.38
N ALA A 254 -1.39 7.81 -3.83
CA ALA A 254 -1.96 7.85 -2.49
C ALA A 254 -3.37 8.44 -2.46
N VAL A 255 -4.31 7.77 -1.82
CA VAL A 255 -5.61 8.34 -1.48
C VAL A 255 -5.45 9.22 -0.25
N LEU A 256 -5.85 10.47 -0.37
CA LEU A 256 -5.74 11.48 0.68
C LEU A 256 -7.04 12.29 0.81
N HIS A 257 -7.26 12.82 2.02
CA HIS A 257 -8.41 13.68 2.33
C HIS A 257 -8.03 15.12 2.64
N ASP A 258 -6.80 15.35 3.07
CA ASP A 258 -6.28 16.68 3.41
C ASP A 258 -5.77 17.37 2.14
N LEU A 259 -6.59 18.29 1.61
CA LEU A 259 -6.28 19.01 0.38
C LEU A 259 -5.08 19.96 0.53
N ASP A 260 -4.82 20.48 1.72
CA ASP A 260 -3.70 21.39 1.94
C ASP A 260 -2.38 20.62 1.89
N ARG A 261 -2.33 19.45 2.49
CA ARG A 261 -1.19 18.52 2.35
C ARG A 261 -1.01 18.03 0.91
N VAL A 262 -2.10 17.78 0.20
CA VAL A 262 -2.04 17.41 -1.22
C VAL A 262 -1.41 18.55 -2.03
N ARG A 263 -1.85 19.79 -1.86
CA ARG A 263 -1.29 20.96 -2.55
C ARG A 263 0.19 21.17 -2.25
N LEU A 264 0.62 20.86 -1.03
CA LEU A 264 2.00 21.09 -0.61
C LEU A 264 2.97 20.01 -1.10
N HIS A 265 2.54 18.74 -1.13
CA HIS A 265 3.44 17.60 -1.29
C HIS A 265 3.25 16.81 -2.59
N PHE A 266 2.10 16.91 -3.25
CA PHE A 266 1.78 16.10 -4.42
C PHE A 266 1.71 16.96 -5.69
N PRO A 267 2.64 16.79 -6.64
CA PRO A 267 2.65 17.60 -7.87
C PRO A 267 1.50 17.26 -8.81
N SER A 268 0.95 16.04 -8.72
CA SER A 268 -0.15 15.56 -9.55
C SER A 268 -1.32 15.09 -8.71
N THR A 269 -2.54 15.36 -9.16
CA THR A 269 -3.77 14.94 -8.47
C THR A 269 -4.80 14.43 -9.46
N LEU A 270 -5.43 13.31 -9.10
CA LEU A 270 -6.68 12.82 -9.68
C LEU A 270 -7.83 13.19 -8.75
N LEU A 271 -8.70 14.10 -9.19
CA LEU A 271 -9.98 14.38 -8.53
C LEU A 271 -11.03 13.44 -9.09
N LEU A 272 -11.56 12.57 -8.22
CA LEU A 272 -12.46 11.49 -8.58
C LEU A 272 -13.84 11.67 -7.95
N ALA A 273 -14.88 11.46 -8.76
CA ALA A 273 -16.28 11.37 -8.33
C ALA A 273 -17.00 10.28 -9.16
N ARG A 274 -16.68 9.00 -8.91
CA ARG A 274 -16.95 7.80 -9.73
C ARG A 274 -16.28 7.81 -11.09
N SER A 275 -16.22 8.96 -11.74
CA SER A 275 -15.44 9.24 -12.95
C SER A 275 -14.40 10.33 -12.67
N PRO A 276 -13.34 10.46 -13.47
CA PRO A 276 -12.36 11.54 -13.31
C PRO A 276 -13.03 12.90 -13.58
N ILE A 277 -12.96 13.81 -12.63
CA ILE A 277 -13.36 15.22 -12.80
C ILE A 277 -12.18 16.01 -13.38
N ALA A 278 -10.99 15.82 -12.82
CA ALA A 278 -9.75 16.41 -13.31
C ALA A 278 -8.58 15.47 -12.98
N TRP A 279 -7.56 15.45 -13.84
CA TRP A 279 -6.34 14.66 -13.64
C TRP A 279 -5.14 15.39 -14.21
N GLY A 280 -4.15 15.72 -13.37
CA GLY A 280 -2.95 16.42 -13.80
C GLY A 280 -2.33 17.24 -12.69
N ASP A 281 -1.82 18.42 -13.03
CA ASP A 281 -1.26 19.36 -12.06
C ASP A 281 -2.21 19.62 -10.90
N THR A 282 -1.68 19.55 -9.68
CA THR A 282 -2.50 19.63 -8.46
C THR A 282 -3.22 20.96 -8.34
N SER A 283 -2.58 22.07 -8.71
CA SER A 283 -3.18 23.41 -8.60
C SER A 283 -4.39 23.56 -9.54
N LEU A 284 -4.30 23.00 -10.73
CA LEU A 284 -5.38 23.01 -11.73
C LEU A 284 -6.48 22.00 -11.37
N SER A 285 -6.10 20.82 -10.95
CA SER A 285 -7.05 19.74 -10.61
C SER A 285 -7.90 20.08 -9.40
N LEU A 286 -7.33 20.80 -8.40
CA LEU A 286 -8.01 21.22 -7.18
C LEU A 286 -8.52 22.68 -7.26
N SER A 287 -8.89 23.17 -8.45
CA SER A 287 -9.58 24.45 -8.60
C SER A 287 -10.96 24.41 -7.89
N ALA A 288 -11.46 25.58 -7.49
CA ALA A 288 -12.76 25.69 -6.83
C ALA A 288 -13.89 25.10 -7.68
N ASP A 289 -13.86 25.34 -8.99
CA ASP A 289 -14.87 24.83 -9.94
C ASP A 289 -14.86 23.30 -10.02
N ASN A 290 -13.68 22.67 -10.08
CA ASN A 290 -13.55 21.22 -10.10
C ASN A 290 -14.03 20.59 -8.80
N LEU A 291 -13.69 21.20 -7.65
CA LEU A 291 -14.16 20.74 -6.34
C LEU A 291 -15.69 20.82 -6.20
N ALA A 292 -16.29 21.92 -6.65
CA ALA A 292 -17.74 22.09 -6.69
C ALA A 292 -18.39 21.05 -7.62
N HIS A 293 -17.83 20.84 -8.80
CA HIS A 293 -18.31 19.82 -9.75
C HIS A 293 -18.29 18.40 -9.14
N ALA A 294 -17.21 18.05 -8.43
CA ALA A 294 -17.12 16.74 -7.77
C ALA A 294 -18.22 16.51 -6.72
N HIS A 295 -18.60 17.56 -5.96
CA HIS A 295 -19.70 17.48 -5.00
C HIS A 295 -21.05 17.28 -5.70
N VAL A 296 -21.33 18.08 -6.72
CA VAL A 296 -22.58 17.99 -7.49
C VAL A 296 -22.75 16.62 -8.13
N THR A 297 -21.68 16.06 -8.71
CA THR A 297 -21.70 14.74 -9.36
C THR A 297 -22.11 13.61 -8.42
N LEU A 298 -21.79 13.71 -7.13
CA LEU A 298 -22.20 12.73 -6.13
C LEU A 298 -23.48 13.10 -5.36
N GLY A 299 -24.15 14.19 -5.75
CA GLY A 299 -25.38 14.66 -5.07
C GLY A 299 -25.15 15.12 -3.62
N LEU A 300 -23.93 15.58 -3.30
CA LEU A 300 -23.60 16.07 -1.96
C LEU A 300 -23.97 17.55 -1.82
N PRO A 301 -24.43 17.99 -0.63
CA PRO A 301 -24.73 19.41 -0.40
C PRO A 301 -23.47 20.27 -0.49
N ASP A 302 -23.64 21.54 -0.91
CA ASP A 302 -22.57 22.53 -0.92
C ASP A 302 -21.90 22.63 0.45
N GLY A 303 -20.56 22.55 0.48
CA GLY A 303 -19.78 22.61 1.72
C GLY A 303 -19.50 21.27 2.39
N ALA A 304 -19.94 20.15 1.83
CA ALA A 304 -19.52 18.83 2.30
C ALA A 304 -17.98 18.72 2.22
N ARG A 305 -17.34 18.43 3.37
CA ARG A 305 -15.87 18.35 3.42
C ARG A 305 -15.36 17.10 2.71
N PHE A 306 -14.27 17.23 1.96
CA PHE A 306 -13.48 16.09 1.54
C PHE A 306 -12.93 15.42 2.82
N GLY A 307 -13.45 14.24 3.19
CA GLY A 307 -12.77 13.35 4.11
C GLY A 307 -12.94 13.46 5.62
N ARG A 308 -14.00 14.08 6.17
CA ARG A 308 -14.41 13.77 7.57
C ARG A 308 -15.68 12.94 7.57
N ALA A 309 -15.56 11.67 7.96
CA ALA A 309 -16.68 10.95 8.54
C ALA A 309 -17.10 11.68 9.83
N ALA A 310 -18.42 11.82 10.05
CA ALA A 310 -18.99 12.29 11.29
C ALA A 310 -18.65 11.33 12.43
#